data_bb2a6651b14533f47dafe66cf56a8e93
#
_entry.id   bb2a6651b14533f47dafe66cf56a8e93
#
_cell.length_a   1.000
_cell.length_b   1.000
_cell.length_c   1.000
_cell.angle_alpha   90.00
_cell.angle_beta   90.00
_cell.angle_gamma   90.00
#
_symmetry.space_group_name_H-M   'P 1'
#
loop_
_entity.id
_entity.type
_entity.pdbx_description
1 polymer ?
#
loop_
_entity_poly.entity_id
_entity_poly.type
_entity_poly.pdbx_seq_one_letter_code
_entity_poly.pdbx_strand_id
1 'polypeptide(L)'
;MFALYSRALFFWLILFELIAGWRRWWGLSWLGPKLPRALLLPSLVGLRGRHVSMSGWLASLALALPPALLLQIAAGSLRNPRLTPLLRLRPGHYQQYTIERLDIPMREGHLPALHVVPRAGASAVVCVVHGSGCDKTSYAWRLVDTLVERGLALLLIDLDGHGENPRTQSFPAITENAEVAVTWLRARYGRVALLGVSLGGCVAARAVADGVVVDALAVLEAPPLLHYTQADVYREAIALVRPYLLDIFNDCTAQALIKAWEYPPIRAAISTWDLIAALDVSGSLAQIDTPLLLIYGASDAIVKPTQAAQVWAALPAHAAFHLVSGASHLTLILTPQVLQIVGQWLETTLITPPQRQTSH
;
A
#
# COMPACT_ATOMS: atom_id res chain seq x y z
N MET A 1 -13.55 -1.37 -40.02
CA MET A 1 -12.82 -1.75 -38.81
C MET A 1 -13.08 -0.79 -37.66
N PHE A 2 -12.81 0.50 -37.78
CA PHE A 2 -12.98 1.50 -36.72
C PHE A 2 -14.39 1.52 -36.08
N ALA A 3 -15.46 1.50 -36.91
CA ALA A 3 -16.83 1.49 -36.40
C ALA A 3 -17.18 0.22 -35.60
N LEU A 4 -16.61 -0.93 -35.96
CA LEU A 4 -16.81 -2.18 -35.23
C LEU A 4 -16.07 -2.18 -33.89
N TYR A 5 -14.83 -1.70 -33.92
CA TYR A 5 -14.04 -1.52 -32.68
C TYR A 5 -14.70 -0.55 -31.68
N SER A 6 -15.17 0.61 -32.18
CA SER A 6 -15.89 1.57 -31.36
C SER A 6 -17.13 0.96 -30.69
N ARG A 7 -17.89 0.15 -31.46
CA ARG A 7 -19.08 -0.56 -30.93
C ARG A 7 -18.69 -1.58 -29.84
N ALA A 8 -17.61 -2.33 -30.07
CA ALA A 8 -17.10 -3.28 -29.11
C ALA A 8 -16.62 -2.57 -27.81
N LEU A 9 -15.96 -1.42 -27.93
CA LEU A 9 -15.55 -0.59 -26.81
C LEU A 9 -16.77 -0.10 -26.00
N PHE A 10 -17.79 0.45 -26.67
CA PHE A 10 -19.03 0.87 -26.02
C PHE A 10 -19.78 -0.29 -25.37
N PHE A 11 -19.80 -1.47 -26.00
CA PHE A 11 -20.39 -2.67 -25.41
C PHE A 11 -19.75 -3.00 -24.05
N TRP A 12 -18.41 -3.01 -23.99
CA TRP A 12 -17.69 -3.27 -22.74
C TRP A 12 -17.97 -2.21 -21.68
N LEU A 13 -17.95 -0.93 -22.04
CA LEU A 13 -18.23 0.15 -21.10
C LEU A 13 -19.64 0.04 -20.51
N ILE A 14 -20.63 -0.28 -21.35
CA ILE A 14 -22.01 -0.49 -20.90
C ILE A 14 -22.13 -1.73 -20.02
N LEU A 15 -21.49 -2.83 -20.42
CA LEU A 15 -21.49 -4.07 -19.63
C LEU A 15 -20.86 -3.86 -18.27
N PHE A 16 -19.76 -3.13 -18.21
CA PHE A 16 -19.10 -2.80 -16.94
C PHE A 16 -19.99 -1.96 -16.03
N GLU A 17 -20.71 -0.99 -16.60
CA GLU A 17 -21.67 -0.18 -15.86
C GLU A 17 -22.83 -1.02 -15.30
N LEU A 18 -23.34 -1.94 -16.11
CA LEU A 18 -24.43 -2.84 -15.69
C LEU A 18 -23.96 -3.78 -14.56
N ILE A 19 -22.75 -4.32 -14.67
CA ILE A 19 -22.17 -5.20 -13.63
C ILE A 19 -21.87 -4.39 -12.36
N ALA A 20 -21.29 -3.20 -12.49
CA ALA A 20 -21.05 -2.31 -11.36
C ALA A 20 -22.37 -1.89 -10.72
N GLY A 21 -23.39 -1.62 -11.54
CA GLY A 21 -24.74 -1.34 -11.08
C GLY A 21 -25.35 -2.48 -10.30
N TRP A 22 -25.25 -3.68 -10.78
CA TRP A 22 -25.76 -4.86 -10.09
C TRP A 22 -25.08 -5.08 -8.74
N ARG A 23 -23.75 -5.07 -8.71
CA ARG A 23 -22.98 -5.30 -7.47
C ARG A 23 -23.16 -4.20 -6.42
N ARG A 24 -23.47 -2.97 -6.86
CA ARG A 24 -23.69 -1.79 -6.01
C ARG A 24 -25.11 -1.27 -6.06
N TRP A 25 -26.07 -2.14 -6.30
CA TRP A 25 -27.50 -1.78 -6.42
C TRP A 25 -27.98 -0.73 -5.42
N TRP A 26 -27.40 -0.73 -4.26
CA TRP A 26 -27.73 0.17 -3.16
C TRP A 26 -26.78 1.34 -2.97
N GLY A 27 -25.65 1.41 -3.70
CA GLY A 27 -24.60 2.39 -3.54
C GLY A 27 -24.12 3.06 -4.85
N LEU A 28 -24.91 3.00 -5.88
CA LEU A 28 -24.60 3.48 -7.23
C LEU A 28 -24.57 4.98 -7.39
N SER A 29 -23.78 5.66 -6.63
CA SER A 29 -23.69 7.11 -6.77
C SER A 29 -22.49 7.59 -7.59
N TRP A 30 -21.61 6.69 -8.05
CA TRP A 30 -20.36 7.10 -8.65
C TRP A 30 -20.40 7.39 -10.17
N LEU A 31 -21.40 6.88 -10.85
CA LEU A 31 -21.74 7.33 -12.22
C LEU A 31 -23.03 8.09 -12.17
N GLY A 32 -22.94 9.36 -12.50
CA GLY A 32 -24.16 10.12 -12.73
C GLY A 32 -25.07 9.31 -13.66
N PRO A 33 -26.33 9.01 -13.27
CA PRO A 33 -27.20 8.06 -13.96
C PRO A 33 -27.54 8.44 -15.39
N LYS A 34 -27.00 9.55 -15.89
CA LYS A 34 -27.30 10.13 -17.20
C LYS A 34 -26.34 9.70 -18.30
N LEU A 35 -25.08 9.38 -17.99
CA LEU A 35 -24.07 9.10 -19.03
C LEU A 35 -24.21 7.71 -19.66
N PRO A 36 -24.43 6.62 -18.90
CA PRO A 36 -24.64 5.29 -19.48
C PRO A 36 -25.88 5.21 -20.34
N ARG A 37 -26.96 5.85 -19.92
CA ARG A 37 -28.25 5.87 -20.67
C ARG A 37 -28.13 6.64 -21.99
N ALA A 38 -27.35 7.73 -22.01
CA ALA A 38 -27.08 8.49 -23.22
C ALA A 38 -26.21 7.72 -24.23
N LEU A 39 -25.35 6.81 -23.74
CA LEU A 39 -24.47 5.99 -24.57
C LEU A 39 -25.13 4.66 -25.01
N LEU A 40 -26.10 4.15 -24.25
CA LEU A 40 -26.86 2.93 -24.56
C LEU A 40 -27.67 3.06 -25.87
N LEU A 41 -28.37 4.16 -26.04
CA LEU A 41 -29.21 4.41 -27.19
C LEU A 41 -28.46 4.40 -28.54
N PRO A 42 -27.34 5.15 -28.71
CA PRO A 42 -26.54 5.13 -29.94
C PRO A 42 -25.91 3.77 -30.20
N SER A 43 -25.55 3.01 -29.16
CA SER A 43 -24.92 1.68 -29.30
C SER A 43 -25.93 0.64 -29.81
N LEU A 44 -27.16 0.67 -29.31
CA LEU A 44 -28.23 -0.22 -29.72
C LEU A 44 -28.70 0.09 -31.16
N VAL A 45 -28.78 1.37 -31.52
CA VAL A 45 -29.10 1.80 -32.88
C VAL A 45 -27.98 1.45 -33.88
N GLY A 46 -26.73 1.56 -33.45
CA GLY A 46 -25.57 1.19 -34.23
C GLY A 46 -25.41 -0.31 -34.51
N LEU A 47 -26.05 -1.19 -33.73
CA LEU A 47 -26.03 -2.64 -33.92
C LEU A 47 -26.93 -3.09 -35.11
N ARG A 48 -27.79 -2.22 -35.61
CA ARG A 48 -28.82 -2.56 -36.62
C ARG A 48 -28.36 -2.51 -38.10
N GLY A 49 -27.11 -2.18 -38.36
CA GLY A 49 -26.60 -2.01 -39.70
C GLY A 49 -25.29 -2.72 -40.00
N ARG A 50 -25.37 -3.72 -40.89
CA ARG A 50 -24.34 -4.51 -41.59
C ARG A 50 -24.03 -5.88 -40.99
N HIS A 51 -24.02 -6.89 -41.91
CA HIS A 51 -23.54 -8.25 -41.61
C HIS A 51 -22.06 -8.22 -41.19
N VAL A 52 -21.83 -8.29 -39.90
CA VAL A 52 -20.50 -8.45 -39.34
C VAL A 52 -20.29 -9.94 -39.05
N SER A 53 -19.17 -10.49 -39.49
CA SER A 53 -18.85 -11.87 -39.18
C SER A 53 -18.68 -12.07 -37.69
N MET A 54 -19.07 -13.20 -37.16
CA MET A 54 -18.91 -13.53 -35.74
C MET A 54 -17.44 -13.42 -35.30
N SER A 55 -16.50 -13.86 -36.14
CA SER A 55 -15.07 -13.74 -35.89
C SER A 55 -14.60 -12.29 -35.79
N GLY A 56 -15.11 -11.40 -36.67
CA GLY A 56 -14.81 -9.97 -36.59
C GLY A 56 -15.33 -9.30 -35.31
N TRP A 57 -16.49 -9.74 -34.83
CA TRP A 57 -17.06 -9.29 -33.58
C TRP A 57 -16.18 -9.73 -32.39
N LEU A 58 -15.85 -11.02 -32.29
CA LEU A 58 -15.04 -11.59 -31.21
C LEU A 58 -13.65 -10.94 -31.17
N ALA A 59 -13.00 -10.77 -32.33
CA ALA A 59 -11.71 -10.08 -32.39
C ALA A 59 -11.81 -8.62 -31.92
N SER A 60 -12.87 -7.90 -32.32
CA SER A 60 -13.08 -6.51 -31.87
C SER A 60 -13.39 -6.41 -30.40
N LEU A 61 -14.14 -7.34 -29.81
CA LEU A 61 -14.39 -7.41 -28.38
C LEU A 61 -13.09 -7.67 -27.61
N ALA A 62 -12.27 -8.61 -28.06
CA ALA A 62 -10.98 -8.91 -27.42
C ALA A 62 -10.02 -7.70 -27.45
N LEU A 63 -9.91 -7.02 -28.59
CA LEU A 63 -9.06 -5.84 -28.75
C LEU A 63 -9.57 -4.60 -28.01
N ALA A 64 -10.88 -4.47 -27.82
CA ALA A 64 -11.48 -3.32 -27.13
C ALA A 64 -11.53 -3.50 -25.60
N LEU A 65 -11.35 -4.71 -25.08
CA LEU A 65 -11.41 -4.99 -23.65
C LEU A 65 -10.35 -4.22 -22.85
N PRO A 66 -9.03 -4.26 -23.17
CA PRO A 66 -8.01 -3.54 -22.40
C PRO A 66 -8.26 -2.02 -22.32
N PRO A 67 -8.51 -1.30 -23.42
CA PRO A 67 -8.79 0.13 -23.33
C PRO A 67 -10.12 0.44 -22.64
N ALA A 68 -11.13 -0.42 -22.73
CA ALA A 68 -12.36 -0.26 -21.97
C ALA A 68 -12.12 -0.36 -20.46
N LEU A 69 -11.30 -1.31 -20.01
CA LEU A 69 -10.89 -1.45 -18.62
C LEU A 69 -10.13 -0.21 -18.13
N LEU A 70 -9.17 0.28 -18.92
CA LEU A 70 -8.40 1.47 -18.59
C LEU A 70 -9.29 2.71 -18.50
N LEU A 71 -10.22 2.90 -19.42
CA LEU A 71 -11.18 4.01 -19.40
C LEU A 71 -12.10 3.93 -18.18
N GLN A 72 -12.56 2.73 -17.82
CA GLN A 72 -13.42 2.52 -16.66
C GLN A 72 -12.68 2.84 -15.36
N ILE A 73 -11.43 2.37 -15.24
CA ILE A 73 -10.55 2.66 -14.11
C ILE A 73 -10.31 4.17 -13.99
N ALA A 74 -9.93 4.83 -15.10
CA ALA A 74 -9.69 6.27 -15.14
C ALA A 74 -10.96 7.07 -14.79
N ALA A 75 -12.12 6.72 -15.37
CA ALA A 75 -13.38 7.37 -15.09
C ALA A 75 -13.82 7.22 -13.63
N GLY A 76 -13.66 6.03 -13.05
CA GLY A 76 -13.91 5.76 -11.63
C GLY A 76 -13.01 6.61 -10.74
N SER A 77 -11.72 6.69 -11.07
CA SER A 77 -10.73 7.46 -10.31
C SER A 77 -10.97 8.97 -10.33
N LEU A 78 -11.40 9.50 -11.47
CA LEU A 78 -11.64 10.93 -11.64
C LEU A 78 -12.96 11.41 -11.00
N ARG A 79 -13.93 10.53 -10.85
CA ARG A 79 -15.30 10.90 -10.48
C ARG A 79 -15.69 10.62 -9.03
N ASN A 80 -14.94 9.78 -8.34
CA ASN A 80 -15.25 9.49 -6.95
C ASN A 80 -14.51 10.46 -6.03
N PRO A 81 -15.20 11.42 -5.38
CA PRO A 81 -14.57 12.35 -4.44
C PRO A 81 -13.97 11.65 -3.22
N ARG A 82 -14.37 10.40 -2.95
CA ARG A 82 -13.74 9.54 -1.93
C ARG A 82 -12.46 8.89 -2.43
N LEU A 83 -12.30 8.69 -3.74
CA LEU A 83 -11.10 8.11 -4.33
C LEU A 83 -9.93 9.09 -4.36
N THR A 84 -10.19 10.37 -4.53
CA THR A 84 -9.11 11.37 -4.55
C THR A 84 -8.34 11.44 -3.23
N PRO A 85 -8.97 11.40 -2.05
CA PRO A 85 -8.28 11.19 -0.77
C PRO A 85 -7.66 9.81 -0.62
N LEU A 86 -8.24 8.79 -1.26
CA LEU A 86 -7.76 7.41 -1.19
C LEU A 86 -6.57 7.15 -2.12
N LEU A 87 -6.51 7.82 -3.27
CA LEU A 87 -5.36 7.76 -4.18
C LEU A 87 -4.14 8.49 -3.60
N ARG A 88 -4.39 9.60 -2.94
CA ARG A 88 -3.37 10.36 -2.23
C ARG A 88 -4.01 10.90 -0.97
N LEU A 89 -3.63 10.37 0.17
CA LEU A 89 -4.01 10.96 1.44
C LEU A 89 -3.68 12.46 1.38
N ARG A 90 -4.70 13.29 1.55
CA ARG A 90 -4.55 14.74 1.51
C ARG A 90 -4.77 15.32 2.87
N PRO A 91 -4.06 16.39 3.23
CA PRO A 91 -4.36 17.18 4.40
C PRO A 91 -5.83 17.59 4.42
N GLY A 92 -6.48 17.51 5.58
CA GLY A 92 -7.89 17.85 5.75
C GLY A 92 -8.55 17.21 6.97
N HIS A 93 -9.82 17.58 7.15
CA HIS A 93 -10.64 17.06 8.24
C HIS A 93 -11.59 15.98 7.69
N TYR A 94 -11.40 14.75 8.13
CA TYR A 94 -12.22 13.60 7.78
C TYR A 94 -13.19 13.26 8.91
N GLN A 95 -14.11 12.34 8.68
CA GLN A 95 -15.13 11.99 9.67
C GLN A 95 -14.51 11.45 10.97
N GLN A 96 -13.48 10.60 10.88
CA GLN A 96 -12.89 9.90 12.02
C GLN A 96 -11.53 10.47 12.44
N TYR A 97 -10.84 11.21 11.56
CA TYR A 97 -9.48 11.72 11.81
C TYR A 97 -9.20 13.03 11.08
N THR A 98 -8.11 13.66 11.45
CA THR A 98 -7.51 14.78 10.69
C THR A 98 -6.20 14.35 10.11
N ILE A 99 -5.84 14.90 8.94
CA ILE A 99 -4.54 14.72 8.31
C ILE A 99 -3.86 16.08 8.17
N GLU A 100 -2.68 16.20 8.73
CA GLU A 100 -1.82 17.37 8.61
C GLU A 100 -0.60 17.03 7.75
N ARG A 101 -0.24 17.91 6.82
CA ARG A 101 1.04 17.84 6.12
C ARG A 101 2.11 18.47 6.99
N LEU A 102 3.24 17.77 7.12
CA LEU A 102 4.39 18.22 7.88
C LEU A 102 5.64 18.16 7.02
N ASP A 103 6.53 19.11 7.25
CA ASP A 103 7.90 19.12 6.76
C ASP A 103 8.80 19.16 8.00
N ILE A 104 9.22 17.99 8.50
CA ILE A 104 9.97 17.86 9.75
C ILE A 104 11.45 18.18 9.47
N PRO A 105 12.08 19.13 10.18
CA PRO A 105 13.48 19.47 9.94
C PRO A 105 14.42 18.29 10.11
N MET A 106 15.36 18.12 9.19
CA MET A 106 16.47 17.17 9.22
C MET A 106 17.81 17.91 9.28
N ARG A 107 18.93 17.20 9.41
CA ARG A 107 20.27 17.82 9.32
C ARG A 107 20.46 18.53 7.98
N GLU A 108 19.97 17.90 6.91
CA GLU A 108 19.95 18.50 5.58
C GLU A 108 18.53 18.34 5.00
N GLY A 109 17.87 19.48 4.70
CA GLY A 109 16.53 19.51 4.16
C GLY A 109 15.44 19.23 5.19
N HIS A 110 14.42 18.53 4.77
CA HIS A 110 13.25 18.20 5.60
C HIS A 110 12.69 16.83 5.23
N LEU A 111 12.02 16.20 6.19
CA LEU A 111 11.30 14.95 6.03
C LEU A 111 9.81 15.26 5.77
N PRO A 112 9.33 15.07 4.54
CA PRO A 112 7.91 15.24 4.24
C PRO A 112 7.10 14.11 4.88
N ALA A 113 6.04 14.49 5.60
CA ALA A 113 5.20 13.54 6.30
C ALA A 113 3.71 13.92 6.24
N LEU A 114 2.87 12.93 6.49
CA LEU A 114 1.45 13.12 6.80
C LEU A 114 1.20 12.60 8.22
N HIS A 115 0.69 13.47 9.08
CA HIS A 115 0.31 13.14 10.44
C HIS A 115 -1.20 12.93 10.50
N VAL A 116 -1.61 11.73 10.84
CA VAL A 116 -3.03 11.33 10.95
C VAL A 116 -3.38 11.19 12.42
N VAL A 117 -4.31 12.00 12.88
CA VAL A 117 -4.74 12.01 14.27
C VAL A 117 -6.22 11.65 14.38
N PRO A 118 -6.58 10.60 15.11
CA PRO A 118 -7.97 10.29 15.43
C PRO A 118 -8.66 11.47 16.10
N ARG A 119 -9.93 11.74 15.79
CA ARG A 119 -10.68 12.84 16.44
C ARG A 119 -10.86 12.65 17.95
N ALA A 120 -10.88 11.40 18.40
CA ALA A 120 -10.92 11.06 19.81
C ALA A 120 -9.57 11.29 20.53
N GLY A 121 -8.53 11.69 19.78
CA GLY A 121 -7.15 11.72 20.27
C GLY A 121 -6.49 10.35 20.24
N ALA A 122 -5.20 10.31 20.51
CA ALA A 122 -4.42 9.08 20.63
C ALA A 122 -3.27 9.28 21.62
N SER A 123 -3.00 8.27 22.45
CA SER A 123 -1.83 8.23 23.34
C SER A 123 -0.62 7.54 22.72
N ALA A 124 -0.85 6.78 21.67
CA ALA A 124 0.15 6.02 20.93
C ALA A 124 0.12 6.35 19.45
N VAL A 125 1.27 6.21 18.79
CA VAL A 125 1.45 6.54 17.38
C VAL A 125 2.31 5.52 16.67
N VAL A 126 2.01 5.28 15.39
CA VAL A 126 2.78 4.41 14.51
C VAL A 126 3.41 5.23 13.40
N CYS A 127 4.73 5.24 13.30
CA CYS A 127 5.42 5.76 12.13
C CYS A 127 5.47 4.69 11.05
N VAL A 128 4.93 4.99 9.89
CA VAL A 128 4.87 4.08 8.74
C VAL A 128 5.96 4.45 7.74
N VAL A 129 6.83 3.49 7.45
CA VAL A 129 7.95 3.61 6.52
C VAL A 129 7.69 2.74 5.30
N HIS A 130 7.48 3.36 4.15
CA HIS A 130 7.04 2.69 2.92
C HIS A 130 8.16 1.89 2.22
N GLY A 131 7.77 1.03 1.28
CA GLY A 131 8.69 0.25 0.43
C GLY A 131 9.31 1.04 -0.72
N SER A 132 10.27 0.42 -1.41
CA SER A 132 10.91 1.00 -2.59
C SER A 132 9.89 1.30 -3.69
N GLY A 133 10.04 2.46 -4.35
CA GLY A 133 9.13 2.92 -5.39
C GLY A 133 7.75 3.37 -4.89
N CYS A 134 7.55 3.43 -3.58
CA CYS A 134 6.35 3.95 -2.92
C CYS A 134 6.57 5.38 -2.39
N ASP A 135 5.55 5.94 -1.79
CA ASP A 135 5.58 7.20 -1.06
C ASP A 135 4.71 7.10 0.21
N LYS A 136 4.68 8.14 1.03
CA LYS A 136 3.86 8.22 2.26
C LYS A 136 2.37 7.98 2.05
N THR A 137 1.88 8.04 0.81
CA THR A 137 0.46 7.80 0.48
C THR A 137 0.20 6.39 -0.05
N SER A 138 1.26 5.61 -0.33
CA SER A 138 1.12 4.29 -0.92
C SER A 138 0.49 3.30 0.07
N TYR A 139 -0.59 2.61 -0.35
CA TYR A 139 -1.35 1.62 0.43
C TYR A 139 -1.91 2.14 1.77
N ALA A 140 -1.75 3.42 2.04
CA ALA A 140 -1.90 3.97 3.37
C ALA A 140 -3.35 3.98 3.88
N TRP A 141 -4.34 4.22 3.04
CA TRP A 141 -5.70 4.47 3.49
C TRP A 141 -6.36 3.29 4.26
N ARG A 142 -6.18 2.04 3.81
CA ARG A 142 -6.70 0.87 4.56
C ARG A 142 -5.97 0.68 5.88
N LEU A 143 -4.66 0.89 5.87
CA LEU A 143 -3.85 0.86 7.08
C LEU A 143 -4.25 1.98 8.03
N VAL A 144 -4.46 3.19 7.50
CA VAL A 144 -4.95 4.35 8.28
C VAL A 144 -6.26 4.02 8.96
N ASP A 145 -7.28 3.58 8.20
CA ASP A 145 -8.58 3.25 8.78
C ASP A 145 -8.44 2.16 9.86
N THR A 146 -7.69 1.09 9.56
CA THR A 146 -7.48 -0.02 10.50
C THR A 146 -6.82 0.43 11.81
N LEU A 147 -5.84 1.31 11.78
CA LEU A 147 -5.11 1.76 12.97
C LEU A 147 -5.83 2.88 13.70
N VAL A 148 -6.47 3.80 12.99
CA VAL A 148 -7.30 4.86 13.59
C VAL A 148 -8.51 4.28 14.35
N GLU A 149 -9.18 3.26 13.80
CA GLU A 149 -10.27 2.55 14.47
C GLU A 149 -9.84 1.91 15.81
N ARG A 150 -8.54 1.65 15.97
CA ARG A 150 -7.91 1.15 17.21
C ARG A 150 -7.35 2.23 18.12
N GLY A 151 -7.64 3.51 17.83
CA GLY A 151 -7.19 4.64 18.64
C GLY A 151 -5.71 4.99 18.47
N LEU A 152 -5.06 4.53 17.39
CA LEU A 152 -3.67 4.85 17.07
C LEU A 152 -3.59 6.05 16.12
N ALA A 153 -2.70 6.98 16.41
CA ALA A 153 -2.28 8.00 15.44
C ALA A 153 -1.22 7.43 14.48
N LEU A 154 -1.03 8.06 13.32
CA LEU A 154 0.00 7.65 12.38
C LEU A 154 0.85 8.83 11.92
N LEU A 155 2.12 8.56 11.65
CA LEU A 155 2.99 9.42 10.87
C LEU A 155 3.47 8.64 9.65
N LEU A 156 3.07 9.09 8.46
CA LEU A 156 3.46 8.49 7.19
C LEU A 156 4.56 9.35 6.60
N ILE A 157 5.76 8.81 6.35
CA ILE A 157 6.93 9.56 5.90
C ILE A 157 7.34 9.19 4.48
N ASP A 158 7.99 10.12 3.77
CA ASP A 158 8.68 9.85 2.52
C ASP A 158 10.17 9.57 2.80
N LEU A 159 10.66 8.41 2.41
CA LEU A 159 12.08 8.08 2.49
C LEU A 159 12.91 8.92 1.50
N ASP A 160 14.20 9.06 1.78
CA ASP A 160 15.16 9.65 0.86
C ASP A 160 15.02 9.04 -0.55
N GLY A 161 15.03 9.90 -1.56
CA GLY A 161 14.85 9.50 -2.96
C GLY A 161 13.40 9.27 -3.40
N HIS A 162 12.44 9.25 -2.49
CA HIS A 162 11.04 8.91 -2.77
C HIS A 162 10.10 10.09 -2.50
N GLY A 163 8.93 10.03 -3.13
CA GLY A 163 7.86 10.99 -2.91
C GLY A 163 8.32 12.44 -3.01
N GLU A 164 7.98 13.23 -2.01
CA GLU A 164 8.32 14.65 -1.90
C GLU A 164 9.66 14.90 -1.16
N ASN A 165 10.33 13.85 -0.65
CA ASN A 165 11.62 14.02 0.04
C ASN A 165 12.69 14.50 -0.96
N PRO A 166 13.31 15.68 -0.77
CA PRO A 166 14.26 16.25 -1.72
C PRO A 166 15.61 15.52 -1.75
N ARG A 167 15.92 14.77 -0.69
CA ARG A 167 17.20 14.09 -0.55
C ARG A 167 17.30 12.89 -1.48
N THR A 168 18.52 12.55 -1.84
CA THR A 168 18.83 11.37 -2.67
C THR A 168 19.01 10.15 -1.78
N GLN A 169 18.41 9.02 -2.15
CA GLN A 169 18.59 7.73 -1.47
C GLN A 169 20.07 7.37 -1.38
N SER A 170 20.60 7.24 -0.16
CA SER A 170 21.99 6.87 0.11
C SER A 170 22.08 6.14 1.46
N PHE A 171 23.17 5.39 1.66
CA PHE A 171 23.47 4.75 2.95
C PHE A 171 24.71 5.42 3.56
N PRO A 172 24.76 5.66 4.87
CA PRO A 172 23.73 5.34 5.90
C PRO A 172 22.63 6.40 6.03
N ALA A 173 22.66 7.51 5.28
CA ALA A 173 21.81 8.68 5.48
C ALA A 173 20.29 8.37 5.50
N ILE A 174 19.83 7.34 4.78
CA ILE A 174 18.41 6.98 4.73
C ILE A 174 17.83 6.58 6.10
N THR A 175 18.65 6.09 7.04
CA THR A 175 18.18 5.70 8.38
C THR A 175 17.81 6.91 9.23
N GLU A 176 18.37 8.10 8.95
CA GLU A 176 18.01 9.36 9.61
C GLU A 176 16.52 9.69 9.45
N ASN A 177 15.86 9.24 8.38
CA ASN A 177 14.42 9.45 8.18
C ASN A 177 13.60 8.85 9.32
N ALA A 178 13.93 7.63 9.75
CA ALA A 178 13.26 6.97 10.86
C ALA A 178 13.65 7.61 12.22
N GLU A 179 14.92 7.97 12.42
CA GLU A 179 15.42 8.64 13.62
C GLU A 179 14.69 9.97 13.86
N VAL A 180 14.63 10.83 12.83
CA VAL A 180 13.97 12.14 12.90
C VAL A 180 12.47 11.99 13.13
N ALA A 181 11.82 11.05 12.43
CA ALA A 181 10.40 10.77 12.62
C ALA A 181 10.11 10.34 14.07
N VAL A 182 10.85 9.38 14.59
CA VAL A 182 10.67 8.88 15.97
C VAL A 182 10.96 9.99 17.00
N THR A 183 12.01 10.77 16.82
CA THR A 183 12.33 11.90 17.69
C THR A 183 11.18 12.92 17.73
N TRP A 184 10.63 13.27 16.58
CA TRP A 184 9.49 14.18 16.48
C TRP A 184 8.25 13.62 17.17
N LEU A 185 8.00 12.31 17.05
CA LEU A 185 6.85 11.61 17.66
C LEU A 185 7.01 11.47 19.18
N ARG A 186 8.20 11.16 19.67
CA ARG A 186 8.48 11.02 21.13
C ARG A 186 8.20 12.31 21.90
N ALA A 187 8.35 13.47 21.27
CA ALA A 187 8.00 14.75 21.88
C ALA A 187 6.48 14.95 22.05
N ARG A 188 5.64 14.09 21.47
CA ARG A 188 4.18 14.25 21.38
C ARG A 188 3.36 13.09 21.90
N TYR A 189 3.93 11.89 21.89
CA TYR A 189 3.24 10.64 22.23
C TYR A 189 4.01 9.85 23.29
N GLY A 190 3.27 9.25 24.19
CA GLY A 190 3.86 8.40 25.24
C GLY A 190 4.38 7.06 24.72
N ARG A 191 3.77 6.56 23.62
CA ARG A 191 4.17 5.30 22.97
C ARG A 191 4.34 5.50 21.48
N VAL A 192 5.45 5.01 20.95
CA VAL A 192 5.83 5.15 19.53
C VAL A 192 6.23 3.79 18.96
N ALA A 193 5.61 3.38 17.88
CA ALA A 193 6.03 2.22 17.10
C ALA A 193 6.56 2.62 15.73
N LEU A 194 7.42 1.78 15.14
CA LEU A 194 7.75 1.78 13.72
C LEU A 194 7.03 0.62 13.03
N LEU A 195 6.50 0.89 11.85
CA LEU A 195 5.98 -0.11 10.92
C LEU A 195 6.67 0.10 9.57
N GLY A 196 7.53 -0.82 9.20
CA GLY A 196 8.25 -0.76 7.93
C GLY A 196 7.78 -1.83 6.94
N VAL A 197 7.64 -1.45 5.67
CA VAL A 197 7.22 -2.35 4.58
C VAL A 197 8.36 -2.49 3.58
N SER A 198 8.77 -3.71 3.25
CA SER A 198 9.83 -4.00 2.28
C SER A 198 11.11 -3.22 2.60
N LEU A 199 11.61 -2.35 1.72
CA LEU A 199 12.74 -1.45 1.99
C LEU A 199 12.56 -0.68 3.30
N GLY A 200 11.36 -0.16 3.56
CA GLY A 200 11.06 0.55 4.79
C GLY A 200 11.20 -0.33 6.04
N GLY A 201 10.96 -1.63 5.91
CA GLY A 201 11.23 -2.62 6.96
C GLY A 201 12.72 -2.75 7.26
N CYS A 202 13.56 -2.77 6.21
CA CYS A 202 15.03 -2.79 6.37
C CYS A 202 15.54 -1.49 7.04
N VAL A 203 15.01 -0.33 6.60
CA VAL A 203 15.37 0.98 7.18
C VAL A 203 14.95 1.06 8.65
N ALA A 204 13.73 0.65 8.98
CA ALA A 204 13.21 0.68 10.35
C ALA A 204 14.00 -0.27 11.28
N ALA A 205 14.27 -1.51 10.83
CA ALA A 205 15.07 -2.47 11.59
C ALA A 205 16.48 -1.94 11.85
N ARG A 206 17.14 -1.41 10.81
CA ARG A 206 18.47 -0.84 10.93
C ARG A 206 18.49 0.37 11.88
N ALA A 207 17.55 1.29 11.78
CA ALA A 207 17.47 2.45 12.65
C ALA A 207 17.31 2.04 14.14
N VAL A 208 16.49 1.03 14.44
CA VAL A 208 16.32 0.51 15.80
C VAL A 208 17.60 -0.18 16.29
N ALA A 209 18.25 -0.99 15.45
CA ALA A 209 19.54 -1.63 15.78
C ALA A 209 20.64 -0.58 16.02
N ASP A 210 20.62 0.54 15.31
CA ASP A 210 21.55 1.67 15.51
C ASP A 210 21.17 2.56 16.73
N GLY A 211 20.13 2.21 17.52
CA GLY A 211 19.81 2.85 18.79
C GLY A 211 18.56 3.75 18.79
N VAL A 212 17.76 3.78 17.72
CA VAL A 212 16.47 4.47 17.75
C VAL A 212 15.50 3.74 18.68
N VAL A 213 15.06 4.40 19.76
CA VAL A 213 14.22 3.81 20.79
C VAL A 213 12.75 3.87 20.40
N VAL A 214 12.12 2.71 20.26
CA VAL A 214 10.68 2.55 20.02
C VAL A 214 10.06 1.56 20.99
N ASP A 215 8.73 1.60 21.16
CA ASP A 215 8.01 0.66 22.04
C ASP A 215 7.60 -0.62 21.31
N ALA A 216 7.59 -0.60 19.98
CA ALA A 216 7.29 -1.74 19.14
C ALA A 216 7.85 -1.54 17.72
N LEU A 217 8.26 -2.63 17.07
CA LEU A 217 8.67 -2.66 15.67
C LEU A 217 7.88 -3.72 14.92
N ALA A 218 7.16 -3.33 13.88
CA ALA A 218 6.52 -4.22 12.93
C ALA A 218 7.24 -4.16 11.57
N VAL A 219 7.63 -5.31 11.04
CA VAL A 219 8.38 -5.45 9.78
C VAL A 219 7.61 -6.36 8.85
N LEU A 220 7.19 -5.82 7.72
CA LEU A 220 6.45 -6.53 6.71
C LEU A 220 7.35 -6.75 5.50
N GLU A 221 7.52 -8.03 5.09
CA GLU A 221 8.21 -8.44 3.86
C GLU A 221 9.58 -7.77 3.59
N ALA A 222 10.31 -7.43 4.64
CA ALA A 222 11.65 -6.86 4.49
C ALA A 222 12.61 -7.89 3.90
N PRO A 223 13.23 -7.61 2.74
CA PRO A 223 14.13 -8.55 2.10
C PRO A 223 15.49 -8.59 2.80
N PRO A 224 16.01 -9.79 3.17
CA PRO A 224 17.39 -9.90 3.61
C PRO A 224 18.38 -9.64 2.48
N LEU A 225 18.01 -10.07 1.28
CA LEU A 225 18.72 -9.82 0.02
C LEU A 225 17.71 -9.82 -1.12
N LEU A 226 17.97 -9.04 -2.16
CA LEU A 226 17.14 -9.06 -3.37
C LEU A 226 17.71 -10.05 -4.39
N HIS A 227 16.97 -11.15 -4.60
CA HIS A 227 17.24 -12.14 -5.64
C HIS A 227 15.95 -12.50 -6.35
N TYR A 228 15.54 -11.66 -7.30
CA TYR A 228 14.36 -11.91 -8.11
C TYR A 228 14.65 -11.73 -9.60
N THR A 229 13.86 -12.39 -10.41
CA THR A 229 13.90 -12.33 -11.87
C THR A 229 12.76 -11.48 -12.40
N GLN A 230 12.83 -11.11 -13.67
CA GLN A 230 11.70 -10.44 -14.33
C GLN A 230 10.40 -11.28 -14.29
N ALA A 231 10.51 -12.61 -14.32
CA ALA A 231 9.36 -13.50 -14.16
C ALA A 231 8.73 -13.39 -12.77
N ASP A 232 9.52 -13.17 -11.72
CA ASP A 232 9.02 -12.96 -10.36
C ASP A 232 8.25 -11.64 -10.25
N VAL A 233 8.75 -10.56 -10.89
CA VAL A 233 8.02 -9.28 -10.99
C VAL A 233 6.68 -9.46 -11.70
N TYR A 234 6.62 -10.22 -12.79
CA TYR A 234 5.36 -10.51 -13.47
C TYR A 234 4.40 -11.33 -12.60
N ARG A 235 4.91 -12.30 -11.82
CA ARG A 235 4.08 -13.06 -10.87
C ARG A 235 3.44 -12.13 -9.84
N GLU A 236 4.21 -11.21 -9.28
CA GLU A 236 3.71 -10.21 -8.33
C GLU A 236 2.65 -9.30 -8.97
N ALA A 237 2.91 -8.80 -10.18
CA ALA A 237 1.95 -7.98 -10.91
C ALA A 237 0.64 -8.75 -11.18
N ILE A 238 0.73 -10.03 -11.56
CA ILE A 238 -0.44 -10.90 -11.75
C ILE A 238 -1.16 -11.13 -10.42
N ALA A 239 -0.44 -11.41 -9.33
CA ALA A 239 -1.01 -11.59 -8.01
C ALA A 239 -1.76 -10.34 -7.54
N LEU A 240 -1.19 -9.15 -7.80
CA LEU A 240 -1.83 -7.86 -7.52
C LEU A 240 -3.10 -7.66 -8.34
N VAL A 241 -3.09 -8.00 -9.61
CA VAL A 241 -4.20 -7.76 -10.55
C VAL A 241 -5.30 -8.82 -10.43
N ARG A 242 -4.94 -10.08 -10.12
CA ARG A 242 -5.85 -11.22 -10.12
C ARG A 242 -7.12 -11.06 -9.26
N PRO A 243 -7.06 -10.62 -7.99
CA PRO A 243 -8.26 -10.38 -7.18
C PRO A 243 -9.18 -9.35 -7.81
N TYR A 244 -8.62 -8.50 -8.60
CA TYR A 244 -9.20 -7.32 -9.19
C TYR A 244 -9.75 -7.54 -10.60
N LEU A 245 -9.29 -8.54 -11.32
CA LEU A 245 -9.95 -8.97 -12.56
C LEU A 245 -11.39 -9.39 -12.31
N LEU A 246 -11.69 -9.90 -11.13
CA LEU A 246 -13.04 -10.25 -10.69
C LEU A 246 -13.76 -9.10 -9.98
N ASP A 247 -13.03 -8.07 -9.56
CA ASP A 247 -13.53 -6.93 -8.80
C ASP A 247 -12.97 -5.57 -9.30
N ILE A 248 -12.77 -5.46 -10.61
CA ILE A 248 -12.29 -4.24 -11.29
C ILE A 248 -13.17 -3.01 -11.03
N PHE A 249 -14.34 -3.21 -10.47
CA PHE A 249 -15.28 -2.18 -10.04
C PHE A 249 -15.11 -1.77 -8.57
N ASN A 250 -14.19 -2.42 -7.86
CA ASN A 250 -13.82 -1.99 -6.53
C ASN A 250 -12.85 -0.80 -6.65
N ASP A 251 -13.22 0.29 -6.01
CA ASP A 251 -12.46 1.55 -6.03
C ASP A 251 -11.02 1.37 -5.58
N CYS A 252 -10.75 0.42 -4.69
CA CYS A 252 -9.41 0.11 -4.18
C CYS A 252 -8.48 -0.48 -5.25
N THR A 253 -9.05 -1.21 -6.19
CA THR A 253 -8.36 -1.84 -7.31
C THR A 253 -7.83 -0.83 -8.30
N ALA A 254 -8.72 0.07 -8.73
CA ALA A 254 -8.35 1.15 -9.61
C ALA A 254 -7.17 1.93 -9.04
N GLN A 255 -7.16 2.15 -7.74
CA GLN A 255 -6.09 2.84 -7.03
C GLN A 255 -4.79 2.06 -7.02
N ALA A 256 -4.82 0.79 -6.68
CA ALA A 256 -3.63 -0.06 -6.68
C ALA A 256 -3.00 -0.12 -8.08
N LEU A 257 -3.84 -0.24 -9.13
CA LEU A 257 -3.38 -0.25 -10.52
C LEU A 257 -2.80 1.09 -10.96
N ILE A 258 -3.44 2.21 -10.61
CA ILE A 258 -2.93 3.54 -10.94
C ILE A 258 -1.63 3.81 -10.19
N LYS A 259 -1.53 3.45 -8.92
CA LYS A 259 -0.29 3.58 -8.15
C LYS A 259 0.83 2.68 -8.69
N ALA A 260 0.52 1.47 -9.13
CA ALA A 260 1.49 0.60 -9.78
C ALA A 260 1.99 1.18 -11.10
N TRP A 261 1.20 2.00 -11.78
CA TRP A 261 1.56 2.70 -13.01
C TRP A 261 2.28 4.03 -12.77
N GLU A 262 1.95 4.73 -11.69
CA GLU A 262 2.59 5.99 -11.25
C GLU A 262 3.91 5.72 -10.54
N TYR A 263 4.85 4.99 -11.13
CA TYR A 263 6.15 4.75 -10.53
C TYR A 263 7.00 6.03 -10.63
N PRO A 264 7.12 6.87 -9.59
CA PRO A 264 8.00 8.03 -9.66
C PRO A 264 9.44 7.53 -9.71
N PRO A 265 10.32 8.18 -10.50
CA PRO A 265 11.72 7.80 -10.53
C PRO A 265 12.34 7.98 -9.14
N ILE A 266 12.98 6.93 -8.64
CA ILE A 266 13.74 6.99 -7.39
C ILE A 266 15.02 7.80 -7.65
N ARG A 267 15.24 8.86 -6.88
CA ARG A 267 16.50 9.59 -6.88
C ARG A 267 17.50 8.85 -6.01
N ALA A 268 18.42 8.10 -6.60
CA ALA A 268 19.30 7.20 -5.88
C ALA A 268 20.77 7.42 -6.22
N ALA A 269 21.61 7.56 -5.20
CA ALA A 269 23.06 7.48 -5.30
C ALA A 269 23.57 6.05 -5.12
N ILE A 270 22.75 5.17 -4.56
CA ILE A 270 23.04 3.74 -4.38
C ILE A 270 21.86 2.94 -4.94
N SER A 271 22.15 1.82 -5.61
CA SER A 271 21.07 0.93 -6.10
C SER A 271 20.24 0.37 -4.94
N THR A 272 18.97 0.05 -5.20
CA THR A 272 18.12 -0.58 -4.16
C THR A 272 18.68 -1.92 -3.68
N TRP A 273 19.36 -2.67 -4.55
CA TRP A 273 20.04 -3.92 -4.21
C TRP A 273 21.17 -3.72 -3.20
N ASP A 274 22.10 -2.80 -3.51
CA ASP A 274 23.22 -2.49 -2.65
C ASP A 274 22.76 -1.84 -1.34
N LEU A 275 21.72 -1.01 -1.40
CA LEU A 275 21.13 -0.41 -0.20
C LEU A 275 20.56 -1.47 0.74
N ILE A 276 19.78 -2.42 0.23
CA ILE A 276 19.20 -3.51 1.04
C ILE A 276 20.31 -4.38 1.63
N ALA A 277 21.33 -4.70 0.85
CA ALA A 277 22.49 -5.42 1.36
C ALA A 277 23.22 -4.64 2.48
N ALA A 278 23.40 -3.32 2.33
CA ALA A 278 24.04 -2.48 3.33
C ALA A 278 23.20 -2.28 4.60
N LEU A 279 21.87 -2.31 4.51
CA LEU A 279 20.96 -2.21 5.66
C LEU A 279 20.98 -3.47 6.52
N ASP A 280 21.40 -4.62 5.98
CA ASP A 280 21.53 -5.89 6.71
C ASP A 280 20.39 -6.18 7.68
N VAL A 281 19.20 -6.36 7.15
CA VAL A 281 18.00 -6.54 7.98
C VAL A 281 18.11 -7.74 8.93
N SER A 282 18.76 -8.82 8.52
CA SER A 282 18.91 -10.02 9.35
C SER A 282 19.80 -9.75 10.56
N GLY A 283 20.96 -9.12 10.35
CA GLY A 283 21.86 -8.72 11.44
C GLY A 283 21.24 -7.65 12.34
N SER A 284 20.47 -6.73 11.77
CA SER A 284 19.75 -5.71 12.53
C SER A 284 18.67 -6.32 13.44
N LEU A 285 17.80 -7.17 12.88
CA LEU A 285 16.70 -7.79 13.63
C LEU A 285 17.18 -8.69 14.79
N ALA A 286 18.32 -9.36 14.60
CA ALA A 286 18.91 -10.21 15.66
C ALA A 286 19.37 -9.45 16.91
N GLN A 287 19.53 -8.12 16.80
CA GLN A 287 20.01 -7.25 17.89
C GLN A 287 18.87 -6.47 18.59
N ILE A 288 17.62 -6.68 18.20
CA ILE A 288 16.49 -5.90 18.67
C ILE A 288 15.84 -6.57 19.87
N ASP A 289 15.82 -5.88 21.01
CA ASP A 289 15.15 -6.31 22.25
C ASP A 289 13.70 -5.79 22.35
N THR A 290 13.34 -4.83 21.52
CA THR A 290 11.98 -4.25 21.45
C THR A 290 10.98 -5.30 20.96
N PRO A 291 9.71 -5.30 21.45
CA PRO A 291 8.66 -6.12 20.88
C PRO A 291 8.63 -6.06 19.36
N LEU A 292 8.73 -7.21 18.72
CA LEU A 292 8.98 -7.36 17.30
C LEU A 292 7.92 -8.24 16.63
N LEU A 293 7.33 -7.74 15.55
CA LEU A 293 6.41 -8.48 14.69
C LEU A 293 6.97 -8.56 13.28
N LEU A 294 7.06 -9.77 12.73
CA LEU A 294 7.41 -10.00 11.32
C LEU A 294 6.27 -10.67 10.58
N ILE A 295 5.98 -10.18 9.39
CA ILE A 295 4.97 -10.77 8.52
C ILE A 295 5.52 -10.90 7.10
N TYR A 296 5.41 -12.11 6.52
CA TYR A 296 5.78 -12.41 5.14
C TYR A 296 4.63 -13.10 4.40
N GLY A 297 4.61 -12.94 3.09
CA GLY A 297 3.67 -13.63 2.21
C GLY A 297 4.17 -15.03 1.83
N ALA A 298 3.31 -16.05 1.95
CA ALA A 298 3.65 -17.40 1.53
C ALA A 298 3.75 -17.55 0.00
N SER A 299 3.21 -16.60 -0.75
CA SER A 299 3.28 -16.55 -2.22
C SER A 299 4.19 -15.43 -2.74
N ASP A 300 5.01 -14.83 -1.86
CA ASP A 300 5.94 -13.76 -2.21
C ASP A 300 7.02 -14.27 -3.16
N ALA A 301 7.11 -13.65 -4.34
CA ALA A 301 8.10 -14.00 -5.35
C ALA A 301 9.37 -13.14 -5.26
N ILE A 302 9.33 -12.01 -4.54
CA ILE A 302 10.47 -11.12 -4.31
C ILE A 302 11.27 -11.57 -3.08
N VAL A 303 10.58 -11.76 -1.95
CA VAL A 303 11.15 -12.32 -0.72
C VAL A 303 10.60 -13.74 -0.53
N LYS A 304 11.30 -14.69 -1.10
CA LYS A 304 10.84 -16.09 -1.11
C LYS A 304 10.63 -16.61 0.31
N PRO A 305 9.67 -17.53 0.55
CA PRO A 305 9.42 -18.13 1.87
C PRO A 305 10.66 -18.74 2.51
N THR A 306 11.62 -19.23 1.70
CA THR A 306 12.91 -19.74 2.20
C THR A 306 13.79 -18.66 2.82
N GLN A 307 13.76 -17.44 2.26
CA GLN A 307 14.46 -16.27 2.82
C GLN A 307 13.75 -15.81 4.11
N ALA A 308 12.41 -15.76 4.11
CA ALA A 308 11.64 -15.48 5.32
C ALA A 308 11.93 -16.46 6.45
N ALA A 309 12.07 -17.75 6.15
CA ALA A 309 12.45 -18.78 7.11
C ALA A 309 13.88 -18.59 7.65
N GLN A 310 14.82 -18.15 6.82
CA GLN A 310 16.18 -17.82 7.25
C GLN A 310 16.20 -16.63 8.21
N VAL A 311 15.46 -15.57 7.90
CA VAL A 311 15.30 -14.42 8.81
C VAL A 311 14.69 -14.88 10.12
N TRP A 312 13.61 -15.66 10.08
CA TRP A 312 12.95 -16.20 11.27
C TRP A 312 13.90 -16.99 12.18
N ALA A 313 14.72 -17.88 11.59
CA ALA A 313 15.64 -18.70 12.36
C ALA A 313 16.72 -17.92 13.14
N ALA A 314 16.96 -16.66 12.76
CA ALA A 314 17.94 -15.77 13.39
C ALA A 314 17.32 -14.81 14.41
N LEU A 315 15.98 -14.83 14.60
CA LEU A 315 15.29 -13.87 15.45
C LEU A 315 15.34 -14.22 16.94
N PRO A 316 15.26 -13.21 17.81
CA PRO A 316 15.11 -13.43 19.24
C PRO A 316 13.75 -14.10 19.56
N ALA A 317 13.73 -14.89 20.65
CA ALA A 317 12.57 -15.72 21.03
C ALA A 317 11.27 -14.90 21.31
N HIS A 318 11.39 -13.62 21.59
CA HIS A 318 10.24 -12.73 21.83
C HIS A 318 9.57 -12.20 20.56
N ALA A 319 10.17 -12.43 19.38
CA ALA A 319 9.61 -11.98 18.12
C ALA A 319 8.38 -12.81 17.74
N ALA A 320 7.33 -12.12 17.29
CA ALA A 320 6.18 -12.76 16.67
C ALA A 320 6.42 -12.88 15.15
N PHE A 321 6.08 -14.02 14.58
CA PHE A 321 6.24 -14.26 13.14
C PHE A 321 4.99 -14.85 12.51
N HIS A 322 4.61 -14.31 11.36
CA HIS A 322 3.50 -14.81 10.57
C HIS A 322 3.90 -15.00 9.11
N LEU A 323 3.61 -16.18 8.56
CA LEU A 323 3.65 -16.45 7.13
C LEU A 323 2.21 -16.55 6.61
N VAL A 324 1.78 -15.58 5.83
CA VAL A 324 0.38 -15.43 5.44
C VAL A 324 0.12 -16.09 4.10
N SER A 325 -0.73 -17.12 4.11
CA SER A 325 -1.12 -17.87 2.91
C SER A 325 -1.84 -16.95 1.89
N GLY A 326 -1.50 -17.13 0.61
CA GLY A 326 -2.14 -16.39 -0.50
C GLY A 326 -1.70 -14.93 -0.63
N ALA A 327 -0.92 -14.39 0.29
CA ALA A 327 -0.32 -13.07 0.17
C ALA A 327 1.01 -13.14 -0.58
N SER A 328 1.22 -12.17 -1.48
CA SER A 328 2.45 -11.97 -2.24
C SER A 328 3.07 -10.63 -1.85
N HIS A 329 4.27 -10.30 -2.35
CA HIS A 329 4.98 -9.06 -2.00
C HIS A 329 4.12 -7.81 -2.17
N LEU A 330 3.50 -7.64 -3.33
CA LEU A 330 2.69 -6.45 -3.59
C LEU A 330 1.29 -6.48 -2.96
N THR A 331 0.82 -7.65 -2.51
CA THR A 331 -0.54 -7.78 -1.94
C THR A 331 -0.56 -7.86 -0.42
N LEU A 332 0.57 -8.08 0.24
CA LEU A 332 0.62 -8.33 1.69
C LEU A 332 -0.08 -7.23 2.48
N ILE A 333 0.37 -5.99 2.32
CA ILE A 333 -0.19 -4.82 3.04
C ILE A 333 -1.65 -4.51 2.65
N LEU A 334 -2.15 -5.07 1.54
CA LEU A 334 -3.53 -4.93 1.10
C LEU A 334 -4.44 -6.05 1.64
N THR A 335 -3.84 -7.11 2.19
CA THR A 335 -4.56 -8.29 2.68
C THR A 335 -5.25 -7.99 4.00
N PRO A 336 -6.59 -8.12 4.11
CA PRO A 336 -7.32 -7.79 5.34
C PRO A 336 -6.81 -8.52 6.57
N GLN A 337 -6.44 -9.80 6.43
CA GLN A 337 -5.88 -10.60 7.53
C GLN A 337 -4.59 -9.98 8.06
N VAL A 338 -3.70 -9.49 7.18
CA VAL A 338 -2.44 -8.84 7.59
C VAL A 338 -2.72 -7.56 8.36
N LEU A 339 -3.64 -6.73 7.85
CA LEU A 339 -4.03 -5.49 8.52
C LEU A 339 -4.63 -5.76 9.91
N GLN A 340 -5.42 -6.83 10.05
CA GLN A 340 -5.95 -7.24 11.36
C GLN A 340 -4.85 -7.68 12.32
N ILE A 341 -3.91 -8.53 11.86
CA ILE A 341 -2.77 -8.99 12.67
C ILE A 341 -1.95 -7.79 13.14
N VAL A 342 -1.56 -6.92 12.22
CA VAL A 342 -0.77 -5.70 12.52
C VAL A 342 -1.52 -4.80 13.51
N GLY A 343 -2.79 -4.50 13.21
CA GLY A 343 -3.60 -3.62 14.05
C GLY A 343 -3.80 -4.16 15.46
N GLN A 344 -4.16 -5.43 15.58
CA GLN A 344 -4.37 -6.07 16.87
C GLN A 344 -3.06 -6.18 17.69
N TRP A 345 -1.96 -6.51 17.04
CA TRP A 345 -0.66 -6.61 17.71
C TRP A 345 -0.19 -5.25 18.21
N LEU A 346 -0.28 -4.20 17.39
CA LEU A 346 0.08 -2.84 17.77
C LEU A 346 -0.82 -2.30 18.89
N GLU A 347 -2.13 -2.52 18.82
CA GLU A 347 -3.08 -2.13 19.87
C GLU A 347 -2.73 -2.80 21.20
N THR A 348 -2.51 -4.12 21.20
CA THR A 348 -2.14 -4.87 22.39
C THR A 348 -0.81 -4.40 22.98
N THR A 349 0.18 -4.12 22.11
CA THR A 349 1.53 -3.75 22.55
C THR A 349 1.61 -2.31 23.06
N LEU A 350 0.86 -1.37 22.44
CA LEU A 350 1.01 0.06 22.71
C LEU A 350 -0.06 0.62 23.64
N ILE A 351 -1.28 0.08 23.62
CA ILE A 351 -2.44 0.67 24.33
C ILE A 351 -2.82 -0.17 25.53
N THR A 352 -2.83 -1.50 25.41
CA THR A 352 -3.24 -2.36 26.52
C THR A 352 -2.14 -2.37 27.59
N PRO A 353 -2.45 -1.97 28.86
CA PRO A 353 -1.44 -2.07 29.92
C PRO A 353 -0.99 -3.52 30.08
N PRO A 354 0.30 -3.78 30.32
CA PRO A 354 0.77 -5.13 30.60
C PRO A 354 -0.05 -5.69 31.76
N GLN A 355 -0.73 -6.81 31.55
CA GLN A 355 -1.38 -7.54 32.63
C GLN A 355 -0.27 -7.86 33.65
N ARG A 356 -0.36 -7.28 34.85
CA ARG A 356 0.53 -7.67 35.95
C ARG A 356 0.31 -9.16 36.15
N GLN A 357 1.29 -9.97 35.78
CA GLN A 357 1.34 -11.35 36.25
C GLN A 357 1.37 -11.29 37.77
N THR A 358 0.23 -11.51 38.41
CA THR A 358 0.18 -11.79 39.84
C THR A 358 0.85 -13.17 40.00
N SER A 359 2.13 -13.12 40.37
CA SER A 359 2.85 -14.29 40.90
C SER A 359 2.12 -14.76 42.12
N HIS A 360 1.44 -15.88 42.00
CA HIS A 360 0.93 -16.69 43.09
C HIS A 360 2.01 -17.67 43.53
#